data_dfe7bc6ff4200068666657a2f1363aa1
#
_entry.id   dfe7bc6ff4200068666657a2f1363aa1
#
_cell.length_a   1.000
_cell.length_b   1.000
_cell.length_c   1.000
_cell.angle_alpha   90.00
_cell.angle_beta   90.00
_cell.angle_gamma   90.00
#
_symmetry.space_group_name_H-M   'P 1'
#
loop_
_entity.id
_entity.type
_entity.pdbx_description
1 polymer ?
#
loop_
_entity_poly.entity_id
_entity_poly.type
_entity_poly.pdbx_seq_one_letter_code
_entity_poly.pdbx_strand_id
1 'polypeptide(L)' 'TAAEAKQDRRRIKELERELRRKDKALAEAAALLVLSKKAEAIFNRNKGEDE' A
#
# COMPACT_ATOMS: atom_id res chain seq x y z
N THR A 1 4.22 27.12 -24.22
CA THR A 1 3.82 28.42 -23.66
C THR A 1 3.84 28.40 -22.14
N ALA A 2 3.81 29.57 -21.53
CA ALA A 2 3.78 29.68 -20.05
C ALA A 2 2.51 29.06 -19.48
N ALA A 3 1.39 29.17 -20.17
CA ALA A 3 0.12 28.58 -19.75
C ALA A 3 0.19 27.05 -19.76
N GLU A 4 0.80 26.45 -20.78
CA GLU A 4 0.99 25.02 -20.89
C GLU A 4 1.92 24.50 -19.80
N ALA A 5 3.03 25.22 -19.55
CA ALA A 5 3.97 24.84 -18.51
C ALA A 5 3.29 24.87 -17.12
N LYS A 6 2.44 25.84 -16.87
CA LYS A 6 1.69 25.96 -15.63
C LYS A 6 0.71 24.80 -15.46
N GLN A 7 0.01 24.44 -16.55
CA GLN A 7 -0.90 23.30 -16.56
C GLN A 7 -0.17 22.00 -16.30
N ASP A 8 0.97 21.82 -16.93
CA ASP A 8 1.81 20.63 -16.75
C ASP A 8 2.29 20.49 -15.31
N ARG A 9 2.71 21.59 -14.68
CA ARG A 9 3.14 21.58 -13.28
C ARG A 9 2.00 21.20 -12.34
N ARG A 10 0.79 21.68 -12.60
CA ARG A 10 -0.40 21.30 -11.82
C ARG A 10 -0.68 19.81 -11.97
N ARG A 11 -0.60 19.33 -13.19
CA ARG A 11 -0.82 17.91 -13.49
C ARG A 11 0.18 17.01 -12.76
N ILE A 12 1.44 17.41 -12.77
CA ILE A 12 2.50 16.68 -12.07
C ILE A 12 2.21 16.61 -10.57
N LYS A 13 1.82 17.72 -9.96
CA LYS A 13 1.48 17.75 -8.54
C LYS A 13 0.30 16.85 -8.20
N GLU A 14 -0.72 16.84 -9.05
CA GLU A 14 -1.88 15.96 -8.89
C GLU A 14 -1.48 14.49 -8.96
N LEU A 15 -0.65 14.14 -9.94
CA LEU A 15 -0.17 12.78 -10.11
C LEU A 15 0.73 12.35 -8.95
N GLU A 16 1.56 13.23 -8.43
CA GLU A 16 2.41 12.95 -7.27
C GLU A 16 1.57 12.67 -6.02
N ARG A 17 0.52 13.45 -5.79
CA ARG A 17 -0.40 13.22 -4.67
C ARG A 17 -1.13 11.89 -4.81
N GLU A 18 -1.59 11.59 -6.00
CA GLU A 18 -2.27 10.34 -6.29
C GLU A 18 -1.34 9.16 -6.07
N LEU A 19 -0.11 9.27 -6.53
CA LEU A 19 0.90 8.25 -6.36
C LEU A 19 1.20 8.00 -4.88
N ARG A 20 1.40 9.07 -4.10
CA ARG A 20 1.63 8.93 -2.65
C ARG A 20 0.47 8.26 -1.95
N ARG A 21 -0.76 8.61 -2.31
CA ARG A 21 -1.95 8.00 -1.72
C ARG A 21 -2.04 6.51 -2.05
N LYS A 22 -1.76 6.16 -3.30
CA LYS A 22 -1.77 4.76 -3.74
C LYS A 22 -0.64 3.96 -3.12
N ASP A 23 0.54 4.54 -3.01
CA ASP A 23 1.68 3.90 -2.36
C ASP A 23 1.38 3.62 -0.89
N LYS A 24 0.77 4.57 -0.20
CA LYS A 24 0.38 4.40 1.19
C LYS A 24 -0.64 3.27 1.35
N ALA A 25 -1.66 3.25 0.50
CA ALA A 25 -2.67 2.20 0.52
C ALA A 25 -2.06 0.83 0.24
N LEU A 26 -1.13 0.77 -0.70
CA LEU A 26 -0.45 -0.46 -1.05
C LEU A 26 0.43 -0.96 0.11
N ALA A 27 1.15 -0.06 0.76
CA ALA A 27 1.97 -0.40 1.92
C ALA A 27 1.12 -0.92 3.07
N GLU A 28 -0.04 -0.31 3.32
CA GLU A 28 -0.99 -0.77 4.35
C GLU A 28 -1.52 -2.16 4.02
N ALA A 29 -1.89 -2.40 2.77
CA ALA A 29 -2.36 -3.71 2.32
C ALA A 29 -1.27 -4.77 2.46
N ALA A 30 -0.03 -4.44 2.11
CA ALA A 30 1.10 -5.35 2.25
C ALA A 30 1.35 -5.70 3.71
N ALA A 31 1.26 -4.72 4.61
CA ALA A 31 1.41 -4.94 6.05
C ALA A 31 0.32 -5.87 6.59
N LEU A 32 -0.92 -5.67 6.17
CA LEU A 32 -2.03 -6.52 6.56
C LEU A 32 -1.85 -7.95 6.07
N LEU A 33 -1.35 -8.12 4.86
CA LEU A 33 -1.08 -9.45 4.30
C LEU A 33 0.00 -10.18 5.10
N VAL A 34 1.07 -9.48 5.48
CA VAL A 34 2.13 -10.07 6.30
C VAL A 34 1.59 -10.50 7.66
N LEU A 35 0.77 -9.65 8.30
CA LEU A 35 0.16 -9.98 9.58
C LEU A 35 -0.79 -11.16 9.45
N SER A 36 -1.57 -11.22 8.38
CA SER A 36 -2.47 -12.33 8.11
C SER A 36 -1.71 -13.65 7.98
N LYS A 37 -0.60 -13.66 7.24
CA LYS A 37 0.23 -14.86 7.08
C LYS A 37 0.85 -15.29 8.40
N LYS A 38 1.29 -14.35 9.23
CA LYS A 38 1.83 -14.67 10.55
C LYS A 38 0.76 -15.26 11.45
N ALA A 39 -0.46 -14.72 11.42
CA ALA A 39 -1.57 -15.24 12.20
C ALA A 39 -1.92 -16.66 11.77
N GLU A 40 -1.96 -16.93 10.48
CA GLU A 40 -2.18 -18.28 9.95
C GLU A 40 -1.11 -19.26 10.43
N ALA A 41 0.14 -18.85 10.38
CA ALA A 41 1.25 -19.70 10.81
C ALA A 41 1.14 -20.05 12.28
N ILE A 42 0.80 -19.08 13.13
CA ILE A 42 0.61 -19.29 14.57
C ILE A 42 -0.59 -20.21 14.81
N PHE A 43 -1.69 -19.98 14.12
CA PHE A 43 -2.90 -20.78 14.24
C PHE A 43 -2.65 -22.24 13.84
N ASN A 44 -1.99 -22.46 12.73
CA ASN A 44 -1.66 -23.80 12.26
C ASN A 44 -0.70 -24.53 13.21
N ARG A 45 0.25 -23.79 13.80
CA ARG A 45 1.19 -24.32 14.77
C ARG A 45 0.46 -24.79 16.02
N ASN A 46 -0.44 -23.98 16.57
CA ASN A 46 -1.24 -24.34 17.75
C ASN A 46 -2.14 -25.54 17.47
N LYS A 47 -2.71 -25.61 16.28
CA LYS A 47 -3.55 -26.72 15.87
C LYS A 47 -2.76 -28.03 15.79
N GLY A 48 -1.52 -27.95 15.32
CA GLY A 48 -0.63 -29.10 15.29
C GLY A 48 -0.22 -29.60 16.68
N GLU A 49 -0.07 -28.68 17.64
CA GLU A 49 0.31 -29.00 19.02
C GLU A 49 -0.83 -29.68 19.78
N ASP A 50 -2.07 -29.42 19.43
CA ASP A 50 -3.24 -29.99 20.08
C ASP A 50 -3.50 -31.46 19.69
N GLU A 51 -2.82 -31.91 18.66
CA GLU A 51 -2.89 -33.29 18.22
C GLU A 51 -1.78 -34.15 18.85
#